data_db5690a9222b498ada32af1f14d8d7f5
#
_entry.id   db5690a9222b498ada32af1f14d8d7f5
#
_cell.length_a   1.000
_cell.length_b   1.000
_cell.length_c   1.000
_cell.angle_alpha   90.00
_cell.angle_beta   90.00
_cell.angle_gamma   90.00
#
_symmetry.space_group_name_H-M   'P 1'
#
loop_
_entity.id
_entity.type
_entity.pdbx_description
1 polymer ?
#
loop_
_entity_poly.entity_id
_entity_poly.type
_entity_poly.pdbx_seq_one_letter_code
_entity_poly.pdbx_strand_id
1 'polypeptide(L)'
;VKKTYRKNMWRELAANKSRFASVFGIVLLGVMMLSGLLSVAPGMRRAGQDWYSGQNVFDLRVVSTLGLSQEDIDAIAATEGVEAVMPVKQVDCEGSFRGGSTLAVRVQQLPVYPTLADKANMNRLVLESGRMPETAGECVVQVLDAGAAGSLRVGDVIELDTEGVDGLGSGQLTVVGFVKDPLYFSNETESTTAGNGALGLAAYVPDGSLEMDYYAACYIKAAGAGAYDNYSDEYQAAVDAVAARLEEIAPLRAEARRESLIADAERQLADARAEFDRQEADAQAQLAEAEAQLNDAKAQLEAGEAEYESGKAQLEAQKAALPDNMASGASQLVDAQRQVLEFEAQLEQIKQLVTLKGVADPMLGYAEDILHNAETALEEAEPDDINYVELRDLLARAQALYDSTYNQLAGYQAQLDEGKRQMYAQGLISAPDLSNEELVTEAEAALREMKLQVLEGQLALNTGNAEAFTAFDAAETQLEAARAQLDEGWAEYNDGAAQFAEE
;
A
#
# COMPACT_ATOMS: atom_id res chain seq x y z
N VAL A 1 -88.06 45.35 2.49
CA VAL A 1 -87.56 44.85 3.80
C VAL A 1 -86.06 44.64 3.78
N LYS A 2 -85.46 44.05 2.74
CA LYS A 2 -83.98 43.75 2.69
C LYS A 2 -83.11 45.01 2.68
N LYS A 3 -83.48 46.13 2.02
CA LYS A 3 -82.67 47.37 1.97
C LYS A 3 -82.61 48.13 3.31
N THR A 4 -83.75 48.19 4.05
CA THR A 4 -83.82 48.84 5.34
C THR A 4 -83.02 48.10 6.42
N TYR A 5 -83.08 46.73 6.41
CA TYR A 5 -82.31 45.88 7.32
C TYR A 5 -80.81 46.07 7.13
N ARG A 6 -80.34 46.03 5.88
CA ARG A 6 -78.91 46.27 5.57
C ARG A 6 -78.44 47.67 5.98
N LYS A 7 -79.29 48.72 5.79
CA LYS A 7 -79.02 50.09 6.21
C LYS A 7 -78.90 50.21 7.73
N ASN A 8 -79.78 49.54 8.47
CA ASN A 8 -79.76 49.55 9.93
C ASN A 8 -78.54 48.79 10.48
N MET A 9 -78.20 47.60 9.90
CA MET A 9 -77.02 46.87 10.24
C MET A 9 -75.72 47.66 10.05
N TRP A 10 -75.63 48.41 8.92
CA TRP A 10 -74.47 49.28 8.71
C TRP A 10 -74.40 50.49 9.69
N ARG A 11 -75.57 51.03 10.14
CA ARG A 11 -75.66 52.09 11.17
C ARG A 11 -75.23 51.54 12.55
N GLU A 12 -75.62 50.39 12.96
CA GLU A 12 -75.19 49.73 14.20
C GLU A 12 -73.74 49.42 14.22
N LEU A 13 -73.18 48.89 13.11
CA LEU A 13 -71.76 48.68 12.94
C LEU A 13 -71.00 50.00 13.06
N ALA A 14 -71.49 51.05 12.43
CA ALA A 14 -70.85 52.39 12.48
C ALA A 14 -70.95 53.07 13.88
N ALA A 15 -71.97 52.75 14.68
CA ALA A 15 -72.11 53.28 16.05
C ALA A 15 -71.18 52.55 17.04
N ASN A 16 -70.86 51.28 16.78
CA ASN A 16 -70.04 50.46 17.66
C ASN A 16 -68.68 50.04 17.02
N LYS A 17 -68.07 51.00 16.31
CA LYS A 17 -66.83 50.71 15.51
C LYS A 17 -65.71 50.05 16.32
N SER A 18 -65.47 50.57 17.55
CA SER A 18 -64.35 49.98 18.38
C SER A 18 -64.62 48.55 18.78
N ARG A 19 -65.83 48.18 19.17
CA ARG A 19 -66.17 46.86 19.57
C ARG A 19 -66.15 45.89 18.37
N PHE A 20 -66.65 46.36 17.22
CA PHE A 20 -66.63 45.60 15.99
C PHE A 20 -65.18 45.41 15.52
N ALA A 21 -64.33 46.44 15.52
CA ALA A 21 -62.92 46.34 15.15
C ALA A 21 -62.14 45.42 16.06
N SER A 22 -62.44 45.39 17.37
CA SER A 22 -61.80 44.47 18.32
C SER A 22 -62.17 43.02 18.03
N VAL A 23 -63.48 42.74 17.86
CA VAL A 23 -63.92 41.34 17.52
C VAL A 23 -63.39 40.94 16.15
N PHE A 24 -63.49 41.83 15.16
CA PHE A 24 -62.92 41.58 13.82
C PHE A 24 -61.43 41.35 13.88
N GLY A 25 -60.65 42.09 14.65
CA GLY A 25 -59.22 41.93 14.82
C GLY A 25 -58.88 40.60 15.45
N ILE A 26 -59.63 40.14 16.48
CA ILE A 26 -59.42 38.81 17.11
C ILE A 26 -59.69 37.72 16.12
N VAL A 27 -60.81 37.76 15.40
CA VAL A 27 -61.17 36.78 14.40
C VAL A 27 -60.14 36.77 13.24
N LEU A 28 -59.73 37.96 12.78
CA LEU A 28 -58.76 38.10 11.73
C LEU A 28 -57.42 37.46 12.14
N LEU A 29 -56.95 37.77 13.35
CA LEU A 29 -55.71 37.17 13.88
C LEU A 29 -55.79 35.65 14.00
N GLY A 30 -56.95 35.16 14.52
CA GLY A 30 -57.21 33.70 14.61
C GLY A 30 -57.20 33.02 13.24
N VAL A 31 -57.88 33.61 12.26
CA VAL A 31 -57.92 33.08 10.89
C VAL A 31 -56.52 33.16 10.22
N MET A 32 -55.83 34.28 10.39
CA MET A 32 -54.47 34.44 9.86
C MET A 32 -53.51 33.44 10.47
N MET A 33 -53.56 33.27 11.80
CA MET A 33 -52.69 32.31 12.48
C MET A 33 -53.00 30.85 12.06
N LEU A 34 -54.30 30.50 12.04
CA LEU A 34 -54.71 29.18 11.61
C LEU A 34 -54.39 28.91 10.14
N SER A 35 -54.68 29.86 9.26
CA SER A 35 -54.38 29.76 7.83
C SER A 35 -52.85 29.68 7.60
N GLY A 36 -52.06 30.51 8.32
CA GLY A 36 -50.60 30.45 8.28
C GLY A 36 -50.08 29.08 8.71
N LEU A 37 -50.56 28.61 9.86
CA LEU A 37 -50.13 27.30 10.38
C LEU A 37 -50.54 26.14 9.44
N LEU A 38 -51.73 26.15 8.89
CA LEU A 38 -52.20 25.13 7.95
C LEU A 38 -51.48 25.19 6.60
N SER A 39 -50.93 26.33 6.20
CA SER A 39 -50.21 26.47 4.95
C SER A 39 -48.74 26.01 5.03
N VAL A 40 -48.15 25.88 6.24
CA VAL A 40 -46.74 25.54 6.45
C VAL A 40 -46.46 24.15 5.87
N ALA A 41 -47.19 23.11 6.27
CA ALA A 41 -46.91 21.76 5.85
C ALA A 41 -47.07 21.56 4.32
N PRO A 42 -48.15 22.03 3.66
CA PRO A 42 -48.25 21.98 2.20
C PRO A 42 -47.16 22.80 1.51
N GLY A 43 -46.79 23.93 2.07
CA GLY A 43 -45.73 24.81 1.54
C GLY A 43 -44.34 24.10 1.59
N MET A 44 -44.04 23.50 2.73
CA MET A 44 -42.80 22.74 2.89
C MET A 44 -42.74 21.51 1.96
N ARG A 45 -43.87 20.76 1.86
CA ARG A 45 -43.94 19.61 0.95
C ARG A 45 -43.73 20.05 -0.50
N ARG A 46 -44.38 21.12 -0.94
CA ARG A 46 -44.19 21.62 -2.30
C ARG A 46 -42.77 22.10 -2.56
N ALA A 47 -42.17 22.82 -1.62
CA ALA A 47 -40.75 23.23 -1.74
C ALA A 47 -39.80 22.03 -1.81
N GLY A 48 -40.04 20.99 -1.00
CA GLY A 48 -39.30 19.72 -1.06
C GLY A 48 -39.50 19.02 -2.40
N GLN A 49 -40.76 18.92 -2.89
CA GLN A 49 -41.05 18.32 -4.19
C GLN A 49 -40.33 19.04 -5.35
N ASP A 50 -40.42 20.38 -5.35
CA ASP A 50 -39.79 21.20 -6.38
C ASP A 50 -38.24 21.03 -6.33
N TRP A 51 -37.67 20.94 -5.13
CA TRP A 51 -36.24 20.68 -4.95
C TRP A 51 -35.83 19.31 -5.46
N TYR A 52 -36.49 18.24 -5.00
CA TYR A 52 -36.16 16.87 -5.41
C TYR A 52 -36.33 16.67 -6.93
N SER A 53 -37.42 17.16 -7.49
CA SER A 53 -37.67 17.09 -8.93
C SER A 53 -36.66 17.92 -9.74
N GLY A 54 -36.32 19.12 -9.25
CA GLY A 54 -35.36 20.04 -9.87
C GLY A 54 -33.95 19.45 -9.95
N GLN A 55 -33.54 18.69 -8.93
CA GLN A 55 -32.22 18.06 -8.88
C GLN A 55 -32.22 16.61 -9.39
N ASN A 56 -33.36 16.10 -9.87
CA ASN A 56 -33.53 14.72 -10.31
C ASN A 56 -33.02 13.72 -9.25
N VAL A 57 -33.46 13.90 -7.99
CA VAL A 57 -33.02 13.02 -6.89
C VAL A 57 -33.49 11.58 -7.16
N PHE A 58 -32.67 10.63 -6.83
CA PHE A 58 -32.95 9.19 -7.01
C PHE A 58 -34.23 8.75 -6.25
N ASP A 59 -34.84 7.66 -6.69
CA ASP A 59 -35.98 7.05 -5.99
C ASP A 59 -35.54 5.86 -5.12
N LEU A 60 -34.54 5.09 -5.56
CA LEU A 60 -33.95 3.96 -4.85
C LEU A 60 -32.44 4.01 -4.89
N ARG A 61 -31.80 3.49 -3.85
CA ARG A 61 -30.34 3.29 -3.77
C ARG A 61 -30.03 1.85 -3.45
N VAL A 62 -29.26 1.19 -4.30
CA VAL A 62 -28.67 -0.12 -4.05
C VAL A 62 -27.23 0.06 -3.61
N VAL A 63 -26.86 -0.60 -2.53
CA VAL A 63 -25.51 -0.64 -1.99
C VAL A 63 -25.11 -2.09 -1.74
N SER A 64 -23.82 -2.38 -1.83
CA SER A 64 -23.29 -3.70 -1.50
C SER A 64 -22.05 -3.53 -0.64
N THR A 65 -21.87 -4.35 0.37
CA THR A 65 -20.66 -4.41 1.19
C THR A 65 -19.44 -4.91 0.41
N LEU A 66 -19.68 -5.61 -0.72
CA LEU A 66 -18.64 -6.12 -1.61
C LEU A 66 -18.39 -5.21 -2.83
N GLY A 67 -19.05 -4.05 -2.87
CA GLY A 67 -19.13 -3.24 -4.08
C GLY A 67 -20.02 -3.90 -5.15
N LEU A 68 -20.43 -3.11 -6.14
CA LEU A 68 -21.21 -3.55 -7.27
C LEU A 68 -20.33 -3.68 -8.50
N SER A 69 -20.38 -4.79 -9.21
CA SER A 69 -19.71 -4.97 -10.50
C SER A 69 -20.49 -4.32 -11.65
N GLN A 70 -19.90 -4.27 -12.84
CA GLN A 70 -20.63 -3.82 -14.05
C GLN A 70 -21.83 -4.74 -14.36
N GLU A 71 -21.68 -6.06 -14.15
CA GLU A 71 -22.74 -7.01 -14.36
C GLU A 71 -23.91 -6.82 -13.37
N ASP A 72 -23.60 -6.33 -12.14
CA ASP A 72 -24.63 -5.97 -11.17
C ASP A 72 -25.41 -4.74 -11.64
N ILE A 73 -24.72 -3.73 -12.14
CA ILE A 73 -25.34 -2.53 -12.72
C ILE A 73 -26.21 -2.89 -13.91
N ASP A 74 -25.73 -3.76 -14.81
CA ASP A 74 -26.48 -4.21 -15.98
C ASP A 74 -27.73 -5.01 -15.57
N ALA A 75 -27.64 -5.86 -14.55
CA ALA A 75 -28.78 -6.61 -14.01
C ALA A 75 -29.82 -5.68 -13.36
N ILE A 76 -29.37 -4.67 -12.61
CA ILE A 76 -30.25 -3.64 -12.04
C ILE A 76 -30.95 -2.88 -13.15
N ALA A 77 -30.22 -2.44 -14.18
CA ALA A 77 -30.77 -1.69 -15.31
C ALA A 77 -31.78 -2.50 -16.13
N ALA A 78 -31.59 -3.82 -16.22
CA ALA A 78 -32.50 -4.73 -16.93
C ALA A 78 -33.76 -5.09 -16.12
N THR A 79 -33.83 -4.73 -14.83
CA THR A 79 -34.98 -5.06 -13.97
C THR A 79 -36.20 -4.25 -14.41
N GLU A 80 -37.33 -4.97 -14.54
CA GLU A 80 -38.60 -4.34 -14.97
C GLU A 80 -39.00 -3.23 -13.99
N GLY A 81 -39.34 -2.05 -14.54
CA GLY A 81 -39.70 -0.87 -13.75
C GLY A 81 -38.52 0.04 -13.39
N VAL A 82 -37.29 -0.32 -13.72
CA VAL A 82 -36.15 0.59 -13.65
C VAL A 82 -36.17 1.48 -14.91
N GLU A 83 -36.20 2.78 -14.73
CA GLU A 83 -36.20 3.77 -15.81
C GLU A 83 -34.78 4.23 -16.18
N ALA A 84 -33.95 4.43 -15.16
CA ALA A 84 -32.55 4.83 -15.32
C ALA A 84 -31.73 4.39 -14.11
N VAL A 85 -30.45 4.18 -14.30
CA VAL A 85 -29.46 3.85 -13.27
C VAL A 85 -28.30 4.84 -13.32
N MET A 86 -27.73 5.14 -12.16
CA MET A 86 -26.51 5.93 -12.01
C MET A 86 -25.56 5.22 -11.07
N PRO A 87 -24.61 4.44 -11.59
CA PRO A 87 -23.56 3.84 -10.78
C PRO A 87 -22.60 4.92 -10.27
N VAL A 88 -22.14 4.79 -9.05
CA VAL A 88 -21.31 5.78 -8.38
C VAL A 88 -20.07 5.13 -7.81
N LYS A 89 -18.92 5.68 -8.19
CA LYS A 89 -17.63 5.42 -7.53
C LYS A 89 -17.45 6.43 -6.42
N GLN A 90 -17.26 5.94 -5.21
CA GLN A 90 -16.96 6.78 -4.05
C GLN A 90 -16.08 6.01 -3.07
N VAL A 91 -15.30 6.76 -2.31
CA VAL A 91 -14.46 6.25 -1.26
C VAL A 91 -14.47 7.22 -0.09
N ASP A 92 -14.47 6.67 1.12
CA ASP A 92 -14.40 7.45 2.35
C ASP A 92 -12.98 7.30 2.91
N CYS A 93 -12.32 8.43 3.20
CA CYS A 93 -10.97 8.47 3.77
C CYS A 93 -10.87 9.59 4.80
N GLU A 94 -9.75 9.63 5.51
CA GLU A 94 -9.43 10.80 6.33
C GLU A 94 -8.79 11.90 5.48
N GLY A 95 -9.08 13.14 5.82
CA GLY A 95 -8.46 14.28 5.15
C GLY A 95 -8.34 15.49 6.06
N SER A 96 -7.38 16.34 5.74
CA SER A 96 -7.16 17.61 6.45
C SER A 96 -6.91 18.73 5.46
N PHE A 97 -7.09 19.95 5.90
CA PHE A 97 -6.76 21.14 5.12
C PHE A 97 -6.20 22.23 6.02
N ARG A 98 -5.24 23.01 5.52
CA ARG A 98 -4.56 24.12 6.24
C ARG A 98 -3.97 23.70 7.59
N GLY A 99 -3.57 22.42 7.78
CA GLY A 99 -3.06 21.92 9.05
C GLY A 99 -4.10 21.91 10.19
N GLY A 100 -5.39 21.86 9.84
CA GLY A 100 -6.52 21.74 10.77
C GLY A 100 -6.72 20.30 11.26
N SER A 101 -7.85 20.11 11.96
CA SER A 101 -8.26 18.78 12.43
C SER A 101 -8.58 17.86 11.25
N THR A 102 -8.28 16.58 11.40
CA THR A 102 -8.66 15.54 10.46
C THR A 102 -10.19 15.35 10.45
N LEU A 103 -10.76 15.22 9.26
CA LEU A 103 -12.18 14.99 9.01
C LEU A 103 -12.34 13.71 8.17
N ALA A 104 -13.48 13.07 8.31
CA ALA A 104 -13.88 12.06 7.33
C ALA A 104 -14.35 12.76 6.05
N VAL A 105 -13.74 12.40 4.94
CA VAL A 105 -13.96 12.95 3.60
C VAL A 105 -14.49 11.86 2.70
N ARG A 106 -15.64 12.06 2.09
CA ARG A 106 -16.13 11.23 0.99
C ARG A 106 -15.67 11.83 -0.32
N VAL A 107 -14.88 11.10 -1.07
CA VAL A 107 -14.52 11.46 -2.43
C VAL A 107 -15.43 10.69 -3.37
N GLN A 108 -16.23 11.41 -4.14
CA GLN A 108 -17.17 10.84 -5.10
C GLN A 108 -16.84 11.33 -6.51
N GLN A 109 -16.80 10.38 -7.44
CA GLN A 109 -16.60 10.70 -8.84
C GLN A 109 -17.89 11.19 -9.47
N LEU A 110 -17.81 12.30 -10.20
CA LEU A 110 -18.93 12.86 -10.96
C LEU A 110 -19.19 12.00 -12.21
N PRO A 111 -20.44 11.70 -12.50
CA PRO A 111 -20.78 11.02 -13.74
C PRO A 111 -20.65 11.97 -14.94
N VAL A 112 -20.24 11.42 -16.08
CA VAL A 112 -20.28 12.15 -17.36
C VAL A 112 -21.55 11.79 -18.11
N TYR A 113 -22.42 12.79 -18.30
CA TYR A 113 -23.63 12.63 -19.10
C TYR A 113 -23.64 13.60 -20.26
N PRO A 114 -24.10 13.16 -21.44
CA PRO A 114 -24.09 13.99 -22.64
C PRO A 114 -25.01 15.21 -22.54
N THR A 115 -26.05 15.18 -21.70
CA THR A 115 -26.95 16.31 -21.47
C THR A 115 -27.42 16.36 -20.01
N LEU A 116 -27.72 17.59 -19.51
CA LEU A 116 -28.35 17.79 -18.21
C LEU A 116 -29.78 17.21 -18.12
N ALA A 117 -30.41 16.94 -19.26
CA ALA A 117 -31.75 16.37 -19.35
C ALA A 117 -31.77 14.84 -19.27
N ASP A 118 -30.62 14.19 -19.22
CA ASP A 118 -30.52 12.75 -19.08
C ASP A 118 -31.11 12.31 -17.73
N LYS A 119 -32.03 11.33 -17.76
CA LYS A 119 -32.67 10.80 -16.57
C LYS A 119 -31.66 10.07 -15.66
N ALA A 120 -30.62 9.54 -16.24
CA ALA A 120 -29.52 8.91 -15.50
C ALA A 120 -28.66 9.94 -14.76
N ASN A 121 -28.72 11.23 -15.12
CA ASN A 121 -28.04 12.29 -14.39
C ASN A 121 -28.85 12.65 -13.13
N MET A 122 -28.70 11.85 -12.09
CA MET A 122 -29.40 12.00 -10.81
C MET A 122 -28.56 12.83 -9.83
N ASN A 123 -29.20 13.29 -8.75
CA ASN A 123 -28.59 14.01 -7.61
C ASN A 123 -27.75 15.19 -8.09
N ARG A 124 -28.29 16.02 -8.95
CA ARG A 124 -27.56 17.14 -9.56
C ARG A 124 -27.07 18.13 -8.53
N LEU A 125 -25.76 18.35 -8.54
CA LEU A 125 -25.13 19.32 -7.64
C LEU A 125 -25.54 20.75 -8.04
N VAL A 126 -25.80 21.57 -7.06
CA VAL A 126 -26.05 23.02 -7.23
C VAL A 126 -24.77 23.76 -6.89
N LEU A 127 -24.14 24.39 -7.87
CA LEU A 127 -22.95 25.21 -7.67
C LEU A 127 -23.33 26.49 -6.89
N GLU A 128 -22.72 26.70 -5.72
CA GLU A 128 -22.92 27.89 -4.90
C GLU A 128 -21.86 28.95 -5.20
N SER A 129 -20.62 28.55 -5.39
CA SER A 129 -19.50 29.43 -5.71
C SER A 129 -18.36 28.72 -6.39
N GLY A 130 -17.55 29.46 -7.12
CA GLY A 130 -16.43 28.89 -7.87
C GLY A 130 -16.85 28.29 -9.21
N ARG A 131 -16.28 27.16 -9.59
CA ARG A 131 -16.57 26.42 -10.84
C ARG A 131 -16.59 24.91 -10.57
N MET A 132 -17.11 24.14 -11.52
CA MET A 132 -16.98 22.68 -11.50
C MET A 132 -15.53 22.24 -11.79
N PRO A 133 -15.11 21.08 -11.28
CA PRO A 133 -13.78 20.55 -11.52
C PRO A 133 -13.64 20.06 -12.97
N GLU A 134 -12.49 20.33 -13.60
CA GLU A 134 -12.22 19.99 -14.99
C GLU A 134 -11.06 19.02 -15.13
N THR A 135 -10.15 18.99 -14.15
CA THR A 135 -8.94 18.18 -14.20
C THR A 135 -8.83 17.29 -12.96
N ALA A 136 -8.16 16.15 -13.12
CA ALA A 136 -7.81 15.30 -11.97
C ALA A 136 -7.00 16.11 -10.94
N GLY A 137 -7.34 15.93 -9.66
CA GLY A 137 -6.76 16.74 -8.57
C GLY A 137 -7.54 18.00 -8.23
N GLU A 138 -8.59 18.37 -8.99
CA GLU A 138 -9.56 19.39 -8.61
C GLU A 138 -10.82 18.76 -8.01
N CYS A 139 -11.44 19.46 -7.07
CA CYS A 139 -12.73 19.04 -6.51
C CYS A 139 -13.65 20.24 -6.26
N VAL A 140 -14.97 19.97 -6.27
CA VAL A 140 -15.95 20.83 -5.60
C VAL A 140 -16.41 20.14 -4.33
N VAL A 141 -16.75 20.93 -3.32
CA VAL A 141 -17.01 20.39 -1.98
C VAL A 141 -18.32 20.89 -1.38
N GLN A 142 -18.92 20.02 -0.56
CA GLN A 142 -19.91 20.40 0.42
C GLN A 142 -19.37 20.12 1.82
N VAL A 143 -19.28 21.13 2.64
CA VAL A 143 -18.87 21.02 4.05
C VAL A 143 -20.09 20.61 4.87
N LEU A 144 -19.98 19.48 5.57
CA LEU A 144 -21.05 18.91 6.39
C LEU A 144 -20.81 19.17 7.88
N ASP A 145 -19.53 19.24 8.29
CA ASP A 145 -19.16 19.60 9.66
C ASP A 145 -19.27 21.11 9.88
N ALA A 146 -20.13 21.47 10.81
CA ALA A 146 -20.35 22.88 11.20
C ALA A 146 -19.07 23.54 11.77
N GLY A 147 -18.16 22.78 12.37
CA GLY A 147 -16.88 23.28 12.88
C GLY A 147 -15.89 23.63 11.78
N ALA A 148 -15.96 22.94 10.65
CA ALA A 148 -15.15 23.20 9.46
C ALA A 148 -15.79 24.25 8.53
N ALA A 149 -17.09 24.55 8.71
CA ALA A 149 -17.81 25.51 7.89
C ALA A 149 -17.17 26.91 7.99
N GLY A 150 -16.83 27.47 6.84
CA GLY A 150 -16.21 28.80 6.72
C GLY A 150 -14.69 28.84 6.89
N SER A 151 -14.04 27.76 7.24
CA SER A 151 -12.58 27.65 7.29
C SER A 151 -11.98 27.27 5.92
N LEU A 152 -12.69 26.48 5.11
CA LEU A 152 -12.30 26.06 3.77
C LEU A 152 -12.64 27.13 2.73
N ARG A 153 -11.78 27.36 1.76
CA ARG A 153 -11.94 28.37 0.69
C ARG A 153 -11.57 27.77 -0.67
N VAL A 154 -12.10 28.38 -1.72
CA VAL A 154 -11.65 28.10 -3.08
C VAL A 154 -10.16 28.38 -3.21
N GLY A 155 -9.41 27.43 -3.74
CA GLY A 155 -7.95 27.41 -3.83
C GLY A 155 -7.24 26.68 -2.70
N ASP A 156 -7.95 26.25 -1.65
CA ASP A 156 -7.34 25.40 -0.62
C ASP A 156 -7.11 23.97 -1.14
N VAL A 157 -6.12 23.33 -0.58
CA VAL A 157 -5.79 21.92 -0.86
C VAL A 157 -6.27 21.08 0.32
N ILE A 158 -6.99 20.02 0.02
CA ILE A 158 -7.36 18.96 0.95
C ILE A 158 -6.30 17.88 0.81
N GLU A 159 -5.61 17.56 1.89
CA GLU A 159 -4.68 16.46 1.98
C GLU A 159 -5.43 15.22 2.46
N LEU A 160 -5.48 14.18 1.64
CA LEU A 160 -6.16 12.93 1.93
C LEU A 160 -5.16 11.89 2.42
N ASP A 161 -5.54 11.17 3.46
CA ASP A 161 -4.82 9.95 3.84
C ASP A 161 -5.20 8.82 2.88
N THR A 162 -4.21 8.40 2.10
CA THR A 162 -4.37 7.34 1.09
C THR A 162 -3.90 5.98 1.59
N GLU A 163 -3.39 5.88 2.82
CA GLU A 163 -2.87 4.63 3.37
C GLU A 163 -4.03 3.64 3.61
N GLY A 164 -3.99 2.52 2.90
CA GLY A 164 -5.03 1.50 2.96
C GLY A 164 -6.36 1.87 2.27
N VAL A 165 -6.38 2.91 1.45
CA VAL A 165 -7.55 3.35 0.68
C VAL A 165 -7.31 3.10 -0.81
N ASP A 166 -7.99 2.07 -1.34
CA ASP A 166 -7.88 1.72 -2.75
C ASP A 166 -8.61 2.73 -3.65
N GLY A 167 -8.06 2.96 -4.84
CA GLY A 167 -8.69 3.74 -5.91
C GLY A 167 -8.50 5.25 -5.86
N LEU A 168 -7.77 5.80 -4.89
CA LEU A 168 -7.39 7.21 -4.87
C LEU A 168 -6.09 7.43 -5.64
N GLY A 169 -6.18 8.01 -6.84
CA GLY A 169 -5.02 8.33 -7.69
C GLY A 169 -4.18 9.52 -7.19
N SER A 170 -4.71 10.36 -6.29
CA SER A 170 -4.01 11.53 -5.73
C SER A 170 -4.35 11.72 -4.26
N GLY A 171 -3.34 11.89 -3.42
CA GLY A 171 -3.51 12.27 -2.01
C GLY A 171 -3.83 13.76 -1.78
N GLN A 172 -4.01 14.55 -2.84
CA GLN A 172 -4.29 15.98 -2.73
C GLN A 172 -5.38 16.42 -3.71
N LEU A 173 -6.37 17.16 -3.20
CA LEU A 173 -7.44 17.72 -3.99
C LEU A 173 -7.50 19.24 -3.79
N THR A 174 -7.48 20.00 -4.90
CA THR A 174 -7.64 21.45 -4.88
C THR A 174 -9.12 21.80 -4.98
N VAL A 175 -9.62 22.56 -4.01
CA VAL A 175 -11.00 23.04 -3.99
C VAL A 175 -11.19 24.16 -5.02
N VAL A 176 -12.01 23.92 -6.06
CA VAL A 176 -12.31 24.90 -7.10
C VAL A 176 -13.71 25.51 -6.99
N GLY A 177 -14.54 24.95 -6.12
CA GLY A 177 -15.88 25.48 -5.87
C GLY A 177 -16.59 24.82 -4.71
N PHE A 178 -17.70 25.41 -4.31
CA PHE A 178 -18.61 24.87 -3.30
C PHE A 178 -19.94 24.52 -3.96
N VAL A 179 -20.49 23.38 -3.55
CA VAL A 179 -21.75 22.85 -4.08
C VAL A 179 -22.72 22.52 -2.96
N LYS A 180 -24.01 22.42 -3.31
CA LYS A 180 -25.02 21.72 -2.55
C LYS A 180 -25.39 20.43 -3.24
N ASP A 181 -25.26 19.33 -2.53
CA ASP A 181 -25.76 18.03 -2.93
C ASP A 181 -27.16 17.82 -2.31
N PRO A 182 -28.16 17.46 -3.10
CA PRO A 182 -29.50 17.17 -2.58
C PRO A 182 -29.53 15.98 -1.61
N LEU A 183 -28.52 15.15 -1.54
CA LEU A 183 -28.42 14.05 -0.59
C LEU A 183 -28.21 14.52 0.85
N TYR A 184 -27.53 15.65 1.05
CA TYR A 184 -27.22 16.20 2.37
C TYR A 184 -28.16 17.36 2.72
N PHE A 185 -29.46 17.09 2.62
CA PHE A 185 -30.51 18.07 2.91
C PHE A 185 -30.83 18.18 4.41
N SER A 186 -30.63 17.11 5.17
CA SER A 186 -30.86 17.10 6.63
C SER A 186 -29.56 17.40 7.39
N ASN A 187 -29.73 17.81 8.68
CA ASN A 187 -28.58 17.98 9.59
C ASN A 187 -28.07 16.64 10.15
N GLU A 188 -28.60 15.52 9.71
CA GLU A 188 -28.12 14.20 10.10
C GLU A 188 -26.85 13.90 9.27
N THR A 189 -25.75 13.72 9.95
CA THR A 189 -24.48 13.33 9.35
C THR A 189 -24.55 11.85 8.97
N GLU A 190 -24.21 11.53 7.72
CA GLU A 190 -24.07 10.16 7.27
C GLU A 190 -22.91 9.50 8.01
N SER A 191 -23.08 8.24 8.43
CA SER A 191 -22.01 7.47 9.07
C SER A 191 -21.02 6.97 8.04
N THR A 192 -19.74 6.92 8.43
CA THR A 192 -18.64 6.41 7.64
C THR A 192 -17.73 5.52 8.49
N THR A 193 -16.90 4.70 7.86
CA THR A 193 -15.86 3.94 8.55
C THR A 193 -14.56 4.73 8.73
N ALA A 194 -14.45 5.91 8.11
CA ALA A 194 -13.29 6.78 8.21
C ALA A 194 -13.38 7.72 9.42
N GLY A 195 -12.26 8.05 10.01
CA GLY A 195 -12.11 9.04 11.07
C GLY A 195 -12.95 8.73 12.32
N ASN A 196 -13.71 9.73 12.75
CA ASN A 196 -14.59 9.64 13.94
C ASN A 196 -15.94 8.96 13.68
N GLY A 197 -16.16 8.43 12.48
CA GLY A 197 -17.38 7.75 12.09
C GLY A 197 -18.50 8.68 11.58
N ALA A 198 -18.28 9.99 11.51
CA ALA A 198 -19.21 10.98 10.98
C ALA A 198 -18.60 11.68 9.77
N LEU A 199 -19.35 11.72 8.66
CA LEU A 199 -18.90 12.38 7.44
C LEU A 199 -18.82 13.91 7.64
N GLY A 200 -17.62 14.47 7.49
CA GLY A 200 -17.38 15.92 7.68
C GLY A 200 -17.35 16.72 6.37
N LEU A 201 -17.00 16.07 5.26
CA LEU A 201 -16.83 16.72 3.96
C LEU A 201 -17.21 15.75 2.83
N ALA A 202 -17.98 16.23 1.87
CA ALA A 202 -18.19 15.56 0.59
C ALA A 202 -17.42 16.30 -0.50
N ALA A 203 -16.50 15.63 -1.17
CA ALA A 203 -15.68 16.13 -2.27
C ALA A 203 -16.06 15.41 -3.58
N TYR A 204 -16.32 16.17 -4.63
CA TYR A 204 -16.71 15.65 -5.92
C TYR A 204 -15.59 15.92 -6.93
N VAL A 205 -15.10 14.86 -7.55
CA VAL A 205 -13.99 14.88 -8.50
C VAL A 205 -14.45 14.54 -9.93
N PRO A 206 -13.73 14.94 -10.97
CA PRO A 206 -14.07 14.59 -12.35
C PRO A 206 -14.11 13.08 -12.58
N ASP A 207 -14.74 12.68 -13.67
CA ASP A 207 -14.70 11.29 -14.15
C ASP A 207 -13.26 10.83 -14.40
N GLY A 208 -12.97 9.56 -14.07
CA GLY A 208 -11.64 8.97 -14.19
C GLY A 208 -10.67 9.35 -13.05
N SER A 209 -11.11 10.08 -12.02
CA SER A 209 -10.27 10.42 -10.86
C SER A 209 -10.17 9.29 -9.83
N LEU A 210 -11.11 8.33 -9.85
CA LEU A 210 -11.09 7.16 -8.98
C LEU A 210 -10.82 5.90 -9.81
N GLU A 211 -9.69 5.25 -9.52
CA GLU A 211 -9.25 4.00 -10.16
C GLU A 211 -9.83 2.80 -9.40
N MET A 212 -11.14 2.58 -9.55
CA MET A 212 -11.88 1.51 -8.88
C MET A 212 -12.55 0.61 -9.92
N ASP A 213 -12.50 -0.71 -9.71
CA ASP A 213 -13.13 -1.71 -10.56
C ASP A 213 -14.58 -2.05 -10.12
N TYR A 214 -15.08 -1.34 -9.13
CA TYR A 214 -16.43 -1.53 -8.59
C TYR A 214 -17.10 -0.18 -8.31
N TYR A 215 -18.43 -0.23 -8.18
CA TYR A 215 -19.26 0.90 -7.77
C TYR A 215 -19.68 0.74 -6.32
N ALA A 216 -19.59 1.81 -5.54
CA ALA A 216 -19.98 1.82 -4.13
C ALA A 216 -21.50 1.84 -3.94
N ALA A 217 -22.20 2.46 -4.88
CA ALA A 217 -23.66 2.52 -4.90
C ALA A 217 -24.19 2.62 -6.34
N CYS A 218 -25.46 2.25 -6.51
CA CYS A 218 -26.22 2.51 -7.72
C CYS A 218 -27.51 3.24 -7.35
N TYR A 219 -27.66 4.46 -7.87
CA TYR A 219 -28.90 5.22 -7.77
C TYR A 219 -29.84 4.87 -8.92
N ILE A 220 -31.15 4.82 -8.63
CA ILE A 220 -32.15 4.28 -9.54
C ILE A 220 -33.35 5.21 -9.61
N LYS A 221 -33.86 5.43 -10.82
CA LYS A 221 -35.17 6.01 -11.08
C LYS A 221 -36.19 4.91 -11.36
N ALA A 222 -37.30 4.96 -10.62
CA ALA A 222 -38.42 4.06 -10.85
C ALA A 222 -39.35 4.58 -11.94
N ALA A 223 -39.68 3.74 -12.90
CA ALA A 223 -40.51 4.11 -14.04
C ALA A 223 -41.92 4.52 -13.58
N GLY A 224 -42.35 5.71 -14.02
CA GLY A 224 -43.64 6.26 -13.70
C GLY A 224 -43.77 6.90 -12.32
N ALA A 225 -42.84 6.71 -11.40
CA ALA A 225 -42.87 7.30 -10.06
C ALA A 225 -42.87 8.86 -10.13
N GLY A 226 -42.11 9.44 -11.04
CA GLY A 226 -42.03 10.89 -11.21
C GLY A 226 -43.32 11.60 -11.66
N ALA A 227 -44.41 10.82 -11.94
CA ALA A 227 -45.70 11.40 -12.22
C ALA A 227 -46.53 11.72 -10.96
N TYR A 228 -46.06 11.24 -9.79
CA TYR A 228 -46.72 11.41 -8.51
C TYR A 228 -45.95 12.39 -7.62
N ASP A 229 -46.66 12.92 -6.59
CA ASP A 229 -46.03 13.66 -5.50
C ASP A 229 -45.17 12.70 -4.66
N ASN A 230 -43.91 13.05 -4.40
CA ASN A 230 -42.96 12.22 -3.64
C ASN A 230 -43.45 11.85 -2.21
N TYR A 231 -44.46 12.57 -1.72
CA TYR A 231 -45.07 12.34 -0.41
C TYR A 231 -46.38 11.57 -0.52
N SER A 232 -46.77 11.08 -1.70
CA SER A 232 -48.00 10.34 -1.91
C SER A 232 -47.83 8.81 -1.78
N ASP A 233 -48.92 8.13 -1.44
CA ASP A 233 -48.96 6.67 -1.34
C ASP A 233 -48.72 6.02 -2.74
N GLU A 234 -49.15 6.70 -3.81
CA GLU A 234 -48.97 6.23 -5.19
C GLU A 234 -47.48 6.26 -5.61
N TYR A 235 -46.76 7.30 -5.19
CA TYR A 235 -45.31 7.35 -5.40
C TYR A 235 -44.62 6.20 -4.67
N GLN A 236 -44.92 6.06 -3.37
CA GLN A 236 -44.35 5.00 -2.54
C GLN A 236 -44.66 3.59 -3.12
N ALA A 237 -45.88 3.34 -3.54
CA ALA A 237 -46.27 2.08 -4.16
C ALA A 237 -45.53 1.78 -5.47
N ALA A 238 -45.26 2.81 -6.28
CA ALA A 238 -44.49 2.67 -7.52
C ALA A 238 -43.03 2.33 -7.22
N VAL A 239 -42.43 2.97 -6.23
CA VAL A 239 -41.03 2.74 -5.79
C VAL A 239 -40.91 1.35 -5.15
N ASP A 240 -41.84 0.98 -4.23
CA ASP A 240 -41.82 -0.32 -3.55
C ASP A 240 -41.98 -1.49 -4.54
N ALA A 241 -42.75 -1.32 -5.62
CA ALA A 241 -42.89 -2.34 -6.65
C ALA A 241 -41.57 -2.62 -7.37
N VAL A 242 -40.72 -1.61 -7.58
CA VAL A 242 -39.38 -1.78 -8.17
C VAL A 242 -38.42 -2.34 -7.12
N ALA A 243 -38.49 -1.84 -5.89
CA ALA A 243 -37.66 -2.34 -4.78
C ALA A 243 -37.86 -3.86 -4.57
N ALA A 244 -39.09 -4.34 -4.55
CA ALA A 244 -39.39 -5.77 -4.40
C ALA A 244 -38.73 -6.64 -5.49
N ARG A 245 -38.73 -6.17 -6.75
CA ARG A 245 -38.06 -6.90 -7.85
C ARG A 245 -36.55 -6.90 -7.72
N LEU A 246 -35.99 -5.79 -7.26
CA LEU A 246 -34.54 -5.69 -6.99
C LEU A 246 -34.13 -6.59 -5.83
N GLU A 247 -34.96 -6.65 -4.77
CA GLU A 247 -34.77 -7.56 -3.63
C GLU A 247 -34.85 -9.05 -4.05
N GLU A 248 -35.64 -9.38 -5.06
CA GLU A 248 -35.76 -10.76 -5.58
C GLU A 248 -34.45 -11.20 -6.29
N ILE A 249 -33.76 -10.30 -7.02
CA ILE A 249 -32.52 -10.63 -7.70
C ILE A 249 -31.27 -10.45 -6.80
N ALA A 250 -31.37 -9.68 -5.73
CA ALA A 250 -30.26 -9.31 -4.86
C ALA A 250 -29.46 -10.51 -4.30
N PRO A 251 -30.10 -11.60 -3.79
CA PRO A 251 -29.35 -12.75 -3.26
C PRO A 251 -28.49 -13.44 -4.32
N LEU A 252 -29.05 -13.60 -5.54
CA LEU A 252 -28.35 -14.24 -6.64
C LEU A 252 -27.13 -13.39 -7.08
N ARG A 253 -27.31 -12.07 -7.16
CA ARG A 253 -26.23 -11.15 -7.54
C ARG A 253 -25.15 -11.06 -6.46
N ALA A 254 -25.55 -11.02 -5.19
CA ALA A 254 -24.62 -11.02 -4.07
C ALA A 254 -23.76 -12.29 -4.05
N GLU A 255 -24.35 -13.45 -4.32
CA GLU A 255 -23.61 -14.72 -4.43
C GLU A 255 -22.65 -14.71 -5.63
N ALA A 256 -23.10 -14.28 -6.80
CA ALA A 256 -22.27 -14.18 -8.00
C ALA A 256 -21.09 -13.22 -7.77
N ARG A 257 -21.33 -12.08 -7.10
CA ARG A 257 -20.26 -11.13 -6.76
C ARG A 257 -19.26 -11.73 -5.81
N ARG A 258 -19.73 -12.43 -4.77
CA ARG A 258 -18.87 -13.13 -3.82
C ARG A 258 -17.99 -14.18 -4.52
N GLU A 259 -18.58 -15.02 -5.38
CA GLU A 259 -17.86 -16.02 -6.16
C GLU A 259 -16.79 -15.38 -7.07
N SER A 260 -17.14 -14.28 -7.75
CA SER A 260 -16.22 -13.55 -8.60
C SER A 260 -15.02 -13.02 -7.80
N LEU A 261 -15.26 -12.39 -6.65
CA LEU A 261 -14.18 -11.85 -5.79
C LEU A 261 -13.26 -12.95 -5.25
N ILE A 262 -13.84 -14.10 -4.88
CA ILE A 262 -13.04 -15.25 -4.43
C ILE A 262 -12.18 -15.78 -5.59
N ALA A 263 -12.77 -15.95 -6.78
CA ALA A 263 -12.02 -16.41 -7.95
C ALA A 263 -10.92 -15.43 -8.37
N ASP A 264 -11.15 -14.11 -8.22
CA ASP A 264 -10.14 -13.08 -8.48
C ASP A 264 -9.01 -13.14 -7.45
N ALA A 265 -9.35 -13.27 -6.16
CA ALA A 265 -8.37 -13.44 -5.09
C ALA A 265 -7.54 -14.73 -5.24
N GLU A 266 -8.19 -15.85 -5.61
CA GLU A 266 -7.50 -17.11 -5.90
C GLU A 266 -6.54 -16.99 -7.09
N ARG A 267 -6.96 -16.27 -8.16
CA ARG A 267 -6.07 -16.00 -9.30
C ARG A 267 -4.87 -15.14 -8.89
N GLN A 268 -5.10 -14.02 -8.20
CA GLN A 268 -4.03 -13.16 -7.73
C GLN A 268 -3.04 -13.91 -6.83
N LEU A 269 -3.57 -14.77 -5.96
CA LEU A 269 -2.74 -15.60 -5.09
C LEU A 269 -1.94 -16.65 -5.88
N ALA A 270 -2.56 -17.27 -6.89
CA ALA A 270 -1.89 -18.22 -7.78
C ALA A 270 -0.78 -17.53 -8.61
N ASP A 271 -1.07 -16.34 -9.14
CA ASP A 271 -0.12 -15.54 -9.91
C ASP A 271 1.05 -15.06 -9.03
N ALA A 272 0.75 -14.56 -7.84
CA ALA A 272 1.78 -14.17 -6.86
C ALA A 272 2.65 -15.36 -6.44
N ARG A 273 2.05 -16.55 -6.29
CA ARG A 273 2.78 -17.77 -5.97
C ARG A 273 3.65 -18.24 -7.12
N ALA A 274 3.12 -18.19 -8.35
CA ALA A 274 3.91 -18.54 -9.54
C ALA A 274 5.06 -17.55 -9.79
N GLU A 275 4.85 -16.28 -9.44
CA GLU A 275 5.92 -15.28 -9.49
C GLU A 275 6.97 -15.51 -8.39
N PHE A 276 6.52 -15.82 -7.17
CA PHE A 276 7.41 -16.18 -6.07
C PHE A 276 8.25 -17.45 -6.40
N ASP A 277 7.58 -18.52 -6.92
CA ASP A 277 8.26 -19.75 -7.30
C ASP A 277 9.30 -19.50 -8.40
N ARG A 278 9.02 -18.58 -9.35
CA ARG A 278 10.00 -18.13 -10.36
C ARG A 278 11.16 -17.39 -9.75
N GLN A 279 10.88 -16.41 -8.89
CA GLN A 279 11.92 -15.62 -8.21
C GLN A 279 12.78 -16.50 -7.30
N GLU A 280 12.16 -17.47 -6.61
CA GLU A 280 12.89 -18.47 -5.82
C GLU A 280 13.79 -19.34 -6.70
N ALA A 281 13.27 -19.84 -7.84
CA ALA A 281 14.05 -20.63 -8.78
C ALA A 281 15.20 -19.82 -9.41
N ASP A 282 14.94 -18.56 -9.78
CA ASP A 282 15.95 -17.66 -10.31
C ASP A 282 17.02 -17.33 -9.26
N ALA A 283 16.61 -17.06 -8.02
CA ALA A 283 17.53 -16.83 -6.91
C ALA A 283 18.36 -18.08 -6.58
N GLN A 284 17.74 -19.25 -6.61
CA GLN A 284 18.47 -20.53 -6.44
C GLN A 284 19.44 -20.80 -7.60
N ALA A 285 19.04 -20.48 -8.84
CA ALA A 285 19.92 -20.61 -10.00
C ALA A 285 21.11 -19.65 -9.92
N GLN A 286 20.87 -18.41 -9.54
CA GLN A 286 21.92 -17.40 -9.33
C GLN A 286 22.86 -17.81 -8.18
N LEU A 287 22.28 -18.33 -7.08
CA LEU A 287 23.07 -18.85 -5.96
C LEU A 287 23.96 -20.02 -6.39
N ALA A 288 23.38 -20.97 -7.16
CA ALA A 288 24.15 -22.14 -7.67
C ALA A 288 25.22 -21.71 -8.66
N GLU A 289 24.95 -20.73 -9.51
CA GLU A 289 25.95 -20.16 -10.44
C GLU A 289 27.06 -19.44 -9.68
N ALA A 290 26.70 -18.64 -8.67
CA ALA A 290 27.67 -17.96 -7.82
C ALA A 290 28.51 -18.93 -6.99
N GLU A 291 27.89 -20.00 -6.44
CA GLU A 291 28.63 -21.07 -5.77
C GLU A 291 29.59 -21.78 -6.72
N ALA A 292 29.16 -22.03 -7.97
CA ALA A 292 30.02 -22.66 -8.97
C ALA A 292 31.21 -21.73 -9.32
N GLN A 293 30.97 -20.45 -9.54
CA GLN A 293 32.01 -19.43 -9.79
C GLN A 293 32.97 -19.28 -8.60
N LEU A 294 32.43 -19.28 -7.38
CA LEU A 294 33.23 -19.27 -6.15
C LEU A 294 34.10 -20.54 -6.03
N ASN A 295 33.52 -21.70 -6.33
CA ASN A 295 34.28 -22.98 -6.30
C ASN A 295 35.35 -23.01 -7.39
N ASP A 296 35.06 -22.54 -8.60
CA ASP A 296 36.04 -22.46 -9.69
C ASP A 296 37.16 -21.45 -9.35
N ALA A 297 36.82 -20.28 -8.84
CA ALA A 297 37.80 -19.29 -8.38
C ALA A 297 38.66 -19.88 -7.24
N LYS A 298 38.03 -20.54 -6.29
CA LYS A 298 38.73 -21.26 -5.21
C LYS A 298 39.66 -22.33 -5.72
N ALA A 299 39.19 -23.16 -6.68
CA ALA A 299 40.02 -24.21 -7.28
C ALA A 299 41.21 -23.65 -8.02
N GLN A 300 41.05 -22.53 -8.73
CA GLN A 300 42.15 -21.82 -9.39
C GLN A 300 43.15 -21.24 -8.38
N LEU A 301 42.66 -20.68 -7.28
CA LEU A 301 43.49 -20.17 -6.21
C LEU A 301 44.22 -21.28 -5.45
N GLU A 302 43.53 -22.38 -5.16
CA GLU A 302 44.15 -23.58 -4.57
C GLU A 302 45.22 -24.19 -5.50
N ALA A 303 45.00 -24.18 -6.84
CA ALA A 303 46.01 -24.60 -7.82
C ALA A 303 47.19 -23.66 -7.85
N GLY A 304 46.94 -22.34 -7.80
CA GLY A 304 47.98 -21.31 -7.69
C GLY A 304 48.74 -21.41 -6.36
N GLU A 305 48.08 -21.71 -5.25
CA GLU A 305 48.75 -22.02 -3.99
C GLU A 305 49.60 -23.31 -4.05
N ALA A 306 49.13 -24.35 -4.75
CA ALA A 306 49.92 -25.56 -4.94
C ALA A 306 51.16 -25.30 -5.77
N GLU A 307 51.10 -24.44 -6.81
CA GLU A 307 52.27 -23.99 -7.57
C GLU A 307 53.20 -23.13 -6.70
N TYR A 308 52.64 -22.24 -5.94
CA TYR A 308 53.39 -21.42 -4.97
C TYR A 308 54.08 -22.27 -3.90
N GLU A 309 53.34 -23.26 -3.31
CA GLU A 309 53.90 -24.18 -2.35
C GLU A 309 54.98 -25.07 -2.96
N SER A 310 54.85 -25.47 -4.24
CA SER A 310 55.88 -26.22 -4.97
C SER A 310 57.15 -25.36 -5.18
N GLY A 311 56.98 -24.11 -5.58
CA GLY A 311 58.09 -23.14 -5.71
C GLY A 311 58.75 -22.87 -4.36
N LYS A 312 57.94 -22.72 -3.30
CA LYS A 312 58.41 -22.56 -1.94
C LYS A 312 59.18 -23.78 -1.42
N ALA A 313 58.67 -25.01 -1.66
CA ALA A 313 59.39 -26.21 -1.28
C ALA A 313 60.75 -26.37 -1.99
N GLN A 314 60.86 -25.90 -3.25
CA GLN A 314 62.13 -25.81 -3.95
C GLN A 314 63.04 -24.79 -3.31
N LEU A 315 62.54 -23.63 -2.95
CA LEU A 315 63.28 -22.57 -2.25
C LEU A 315 63.73 -23.05 -0.86
N GLU A 316 62.85 -23.75 -0.10
CA GLU A 316 63.18 -24.34 1.20
C GLU A 316 64.25 -25.44 1.09
N ALA A 317 64.16 -26.28 0.06
CA ALA A 317 65.22 -27.28 -0.21
C ALA A 317 66.57 -26.61 -0.51
N GLN A 318 66.57 -25.49 -1.22
CA GLN A 318 67.79 -24.69 -1.44
C GLN A 318 68.25 -23.97 -0.17
N LYS A 319 67.34 -23.50 0.67
CA LYS A 319 67.63 -22.86 1.96
C LYS A 319 68.10 -23.86 3.03
N ALA A 320 67.59 -25.08 3.02
CA ALA A 320 68.09 -26.16 3.90
C ALA A 320 69.51 -26.56 3.64
N ALA A 321 70.08 -26.20 2.50
CA ALA A 321 71.49 -26.35 2.21
C ALA A 321 72.40 -25.22 2.79
N LEU A 322 71.78 -24.23 3.50
CA LEU A 322 72.49 -23.10 4.15
C LEU A 322 72.87 -23.46 5.61
N PRO A 323 73.90 -22.80 6.21
CA PRO A 323 74.39 -23.12 7.56
C PRO A 323 73.28 -22.97 8.63
N ASP A 324 73.37 -23.75 9.70
CA ASP A 324 72.41 -24.04 10.77
C ASP A 324 71.72 -22.78 11.38
N ASN A 325 72.32 -21.63 11.27
CA ASN A 325 71.73 -20.37 11.80
C ASN A 325 70.53 -19.83 11.00
N MET A 326 70.37 -20.30 9.76
CA MET A 326 69.25 -19.87 8.89
C MET A 326 68.04 -20.86 9.00
N ALA A 327 68.23 -22.07 9.46
CA ALA A 327 67.21 -23.08 9.58
C ALA A 327 66.15 -22.70 10.64
N SER A 328 66.54 -22.03 11.71
CA SER A 328 65.65 -21.54 12.76
C SER A 328 64.69 -20.43 12.28
N GLY A 329 65.22 -19.49 11.49
CA GLY A 329 64.41 -18.42 10.90
C GLY A 329 63.44 -18.89 9.81
N ALA A 330 63.89 -19.91 9.01
CA ALA A 330 63.05 -20.51 8.01
C ALA A 330 61.86 -21.28 8.63
N SER A 331 62.07 -21.96 9.77
CA SER A 331 60.99 -22.64 10.50
C SER A 331 59.95 -21.68 11.04
N GLN A 332 60.35 -20.53 11.60
CA GLN A 332 59.42 -19.52 12.09
C GLN A 332 58.59 -18.90 10.96
N LEU A 333 59.16 -18.77 9.78
CA LEU A 333 58.45 -18.25 8.60
C LEU A 333 57.40 -19.21 8.10
N VAL A 334 57.68 -20.53 8.10
CA VAL A 334 56.72 -21.60 7.72
C VAL A 334 55.53 -21.60 8.66
N ASP A 335 55.76 -21.40 9.96
CA ASP A 335 54.64 -21.34 10.95
C ASP A 335 53.77 -20.12 10.77
N ALA A 336 54.39 -18.94 10.48
CA ALA A 336 53.64 -17.73 10.16
C ALA A 336 52.79 -17.85 8.88
N GLN A 337 53.34 -18.51 7.85
CA GLN A 337 52.60 -18.80 6.59
C GLN A 337 51.41 -19.73 6.81
N ARG A 338 51.56 -20.74 7.66
CA ARG A 338 50.43 -21.64 8.00
C ARG A 338 49.29 -20.89 8.67
N GLN A 339 49.61 -19.98 9.59
CA GLN A 339 48.60 -19.13 10.25
C GLN A 339 47.86 -18.24 9.24
N VAL A 340 48.57 -17.70 8.24
CA VAL A 340 47.91 -16.89 7.17
C VAL A 340 46.93 -17.73 6.38
N LEU A 341 47.25 -18.96 5.98
CA LEU A 341 46.39 -19.86 5.21
C LEU A 341 45.13 -20.29 6.01
N GLU A 342 45.32 -20.61 7.29
CA GLU A 342 44.18 -20.93 8.18
C GLU A 342 43.21 -19.76 8.32
N PHE A 343 43.74 -18.55 8.43
CA PHE A 343 42.91 -17.36 8.54
C PHE A 343 42.19 -17.03 7.21
N GLU A 344 42.85 -17.19 6.04
CA GLU A 344 42.21 -17.06 4.74
C GLU A 344 40.98 -17.97 4.62
N ALA A 345 41.08 -19.23 5.07
CA ALA A 345 39.96 -20.16 5.02
C ALA A 345 38.79 -19.76 5.94
N GLN A 346 39.10 -19.25 7.14
CA GLN A 346 38.09 -18.75 8.07
C GLN A 346 37.35 -17.51 7.51
N LEU A 347 38.09 -16.54 6.96
CA LEU A 347 37.51 -15.34 6.37
C LEU A 347 36.58 -15.66 5.20
N GLU A 348 36.95 -16.65 4.39
CA GLU A 348 36.16 -17.08 3.25
C GLU A 348 34.80 -17.66 3.68
N GLN A 349 34.78 -18.49 4.73
CA GLN A 349 33.52 -19.00 5.31
C GLN A 349 32.59 -17.86 5.79
N ILE A 350 33.18 -16.84 6.41
CA ILE A 350 32.41 -15.66 6.86
C ILE A 350 31.80 -14.90 5.68
N LYS A 351 32.55 -14.70 4.60
CA LYS A 351 32.06 -14.05 3.37
C LYS A 351 30.91 -14.80 2.72
N GLN A 352 31.00 -16.14 2.65
CA GLN A 352 29.91 -16.99 2.19
C GLN A 352 28.64 -16.81 3.04
N LEU A 353 28.79 -16.81 4.37
CA LEU A 353 27.66 -16.61 5.30
C LEU A 353 27.03 -15.22 5.15
N VAL A 354 27.81 -14.18 4.96
CA VAL A 354 27.34 -12.80 4.71
C VAL A 354 26.53 -12.77 3.40
N THR A 355 27.03 -13.41 2.35
CA THR A 355 26.36 -13.49 1.04
C THR A 355 25.05 -14.26 1.13
N LEU A 356 25.05 -15.44 1.76
CA LEU A 356 23.85 -16.27 1.95
C LEU A 356 22.78 -15.52 2.76
N LYS A 357 23.19 -14.80 3.80
CA LYS A 357 22.28 -13.97 4.58
C LYS A 357 21.68 -12.84 3.72
N GLY A 358 22.48 -12.15 2.92
CA GLY A 358 22.04 -11.08 2.03
C GLY A 358 21.02 -11.51 0.98
N VAL A 359 21.05 -12.79 0.58
CA VAL A 359 20.03 -13.40 -0.30
C VAL A 359 18.78 -13.80 0.49
N ALA A 360 18.95 -14.32 1.71
CA ALA A 360 17.83 -14.81 2.53
C ALA A 360 16.97 -13.68 3.13
N ASP A 361 17.57 -12.53 3.43
CA ASP A 361 16.84 -11.37 3.99
C ASP A 361 15.68 -10.90 3.09
N PRO A 362 15.84 -10.63 1.79
CA PRO A 362 14.75 -10.28 0.89
C PRO A 362 13.69 -11.38 0.74
N MET A 363 14.12 -12.65 0.76
CA MET A 363 13.20 -13.81 0.66
C MET A 363 12.25 -13.89 1.85
N LEU A 364 12.70 -13.49 3.03
CA LEU A 364 11.82 -13.41 4.20
C LEU A 364 10.72 -12.37 4.01
N GLY A 365 11.06 -11.18 3.48
CA GLY A 365 10.06 -10.14 3.18
C GLY A 365 8.98 -10.63 2.20
N TYR A 366 9.36 -11.33 1.13
CA TYR A 366 8.39 -11.95 0.22
C TYR A 366 7.51 -13.01 0.90
N ALA A 367 8.08 -13.79 1.81
CA ALA A 367 7.31 -14.80 2.55
C ALA A 367 6.33 -14.14 3.54
N GLU A 368 6.70 -13.01 4.15
CA GLU A 368 5.82 -12.17 4.99
C GLU A 368 4.64 -11.61 4.19
N ASP A 369 4.90 -11.05 3.00
CA ASP A 369 3.86 -10.51 2.13
C ASP A 369 2.85 -11.59 1.71
N ILE A 370 3.33 -12.80 1.37
CA ILE A 370 2.46 -13.94 1.03
C ILE A 370 1.62 -14.37 2.23
N LEU A 371 2.22 -14.44 3.41
CA LEU A 371 1.53 -14.80 4.64
C LEU A 371 0.43 -13.79 4.97
N HIS A 372 0.75 -12.51 4.93
CA HIS A 372 -0.20 -11.42 5.18
C HIS A 372 -1.38 -11.43 4.20
N ASN A 373 -1.11 -11.66 2.90
CA ASN A 373 -2.18 -11.75 1.89
C ASN A 373 -3.08 -12.98 2.13
N ALA A 374 -2.49 -14.11 2.57
CA ALA A 374 -3.27 -15.32 2.89
C ALA A 374 -4.11 -15.14 4.17
N GLU A 375 -3.60 -14.43 5.18
CA GLU A 375 -4.33 -14.08 6.39
C GLU A 375 -5.51 -13.17 6.07
N THR A 376 -5.27 -12.11 5.30
CA THR A 376 -6.32 -11.15 4.90
C THR A 376 -7.44 -11.84 4.12
N ALA A 377 -7.07 -12.71 3.16
CA ALA A 377 -8.06 -13.46 2.38
C ALA A 377 -8.93 -14.40 3.24
N LEU A 378 -8.36 -14.95 4.32
CA LEU A 378 -9.11 -15.82 5.24
C LEU A 378 -9.98 -15.01 6.21
N GLU A 379 -9.54 -13.83 6.66
CA GLU A 379 -10.30 -12.93 7.52
C GLU A 379 -11.55 -12.36 6.82
N GLU A 380 -11.45 -12.12 5.50
CA GLU A 380 -12.54 -11.62 4.67
C GLU A 380 -13.56 -12.72 4.29
N ALA A 381 -13.26 -14.00 4.50
CA ALA A 381 -14.12 -15.14 4.17
C ALA A 381 -15.00 -15.55 5.37
N GLU A 382 -16.26 -15.79 5.12
CA GLU A 382 -17.16 -16.32 6.16
C GLU A 382 -16.94 -17.83 6.39
N PRO A 383 -17.09 -18.35 7.64
CA PRO A 383 -16.85 -19.76 7.97
C PRO A 383 -17.71 -20.78 7.22
N ASP A 384 -18.86 -20.34 6.70
CA ASP A 384 -19.80 -21.16 5.93
C ASP A 384 -19.52 -21.12 4.41
N ASP A 385 -18.47 -20.43 3.99
CA ASP A 385 -18.07 -20.32 2.59
C ASP A 385 -17.49 -21.65 2.06
N ILE A 386 -17.85 -21.98 0.83
CA ILE A 386 -17.43 -23.23 0.19
C ILE A 386 -15.90 -23.34 0.04
N ASN A 387 -15.21 -22.21 -0.04
CA ASN A 387 -13.76 -22.11 -0.22
C ASN A 387 -12.99 -21.84 1.08
N TYR A 388 -13.65 -21.71 2.23
CA TYR A 388 -13.00 -21.41 3.51
C TYR A 388 -11.93 -22.44 3.90
N VAL A 389 -12.17 -23.73 3.58
CA VAL A 389 -11.21 -24.81 3.86
C VAL A 389 -9.96 -24.68 2.99
N GLU A 390 -10.09 -24.28 1.73
CA GLU A 390 -8.96 -24.07 0.82
C GLU A 390 -8.11 -22.85 1.20
N LEU A 391 -8.76 -21.77 1.62
CA LEU A 391 -8.06 -20.58 2.14
C LEU A 391 -7.28 -20.90 3.41
N ARG A 392 -7.82 -21.75 4.28
CA ARG A 392 -7.13 -22.22 5.49
C ARG A 392 -5.92 -23.11 5.18
N ASP A 393 -6.01 -23.96 4.15
CA ASP A 393 -4.87 -24.77 3.70
C ASP A 393 -3.79 -23.86 3.07
N LEU A 394 -4.18 -22.84 2.32
CA LEU A 394 -3.28 -21.82 1.77
C LEU A 394 -2.55 -21.04 2.86
N LEU A 395 -3.25 -20.59 3.89
CA LEU A 395 -2.63 -19.93 5.04
C LEU A 395 -1.61 -20.85 5.73
N ALA A 396 -1.95 -22.12 5.93
CA ALA A 396 -1.03 -23.07 6.54
C ALA A 396 0.26 -23.26 5.72
N ARG A 397 0.17 -23.24 4.38
CA ARG A 397 1.36 -23.32 3.50
C ARG A 397 2.18 -22.05 3.52
N ALA A 398 1.53 -20.88 3.53
CA ALA A 398 2.19 -19.58 3.66
C ALA A 398 2.96 -19.49 4.98
N GLN A 399 2.36 -19.92 6.09
CA GLN A 399 3.00 -19.99 7.39
C GLN A 399 4.21 -20.92 7.39
N ALA A 400 4.09 -22.10 6.79
CA ALA A 400 5.21 -23.06 6.69
C ALA A 400 6.39 -22.50 5.87
N LEU A 401 6.11 -21.72 4.82
CA LEU A 401 7.12 -21.05 4.01
C LEU A 401 7.85 -19.97 4.85
N TYR A 402 7.09 -19.12 5.52
CA TYR A 402 7.64 -18.10 6.40
C TYR A 402 8.54 -18.72 7.48
N ASP A 403 8.02 -19.73 8.21
CA ASP A 403 8.76 -20.41 9.28
C ASP A 403 10.06 -21.04 8.76
N SER A 404 10.03 -21.65 7.58
CA SER A 404 11.21 -22.23 6.95
C SER A 404 12.27 -21.19 6.63
N THR A 405 11.88 -20.09 5.99
CA THR A 405 12.77 -19.00 5.59
C THR A 405 13.35 -18.27 6.82
N TYR A 406 12.52 -18.01 7.81
CA TYR A 406 12.93 -17.45 9.08
C TYR A 406 13.99 -18.29 9.79
N ASN A 407 13.77 -19.61 9.87
CA ASN A 407 14.71 -20.53 10.52
C ASN A 407 16.05 -20.60 9.79
N GLN A 408 16.07 -20.54 8.45
CA GLN A 408 17.30 -20.48 7.67
C GLN A 408 18.09 -19.20 7.97
N LEU A 409 17.43 -18.05 7.93
CA LEU A 409 18.03 -16.76 8.23
C LEU A 409 18.62 -16.70 9.65
N ALA A 410 17.87 -17.21 10.62
CA ALA A 410 18.31 -17.30 12.03
C ALA A 410 19.57 -18.21 12.14
N GLY A 411 19.63 -19.28 11.36
CA GLY A 411 20.80 -20.16 11.29
C GLY A 411 22.05 -19.45 10.77
N TYR A 412 21.93 -18.70 9.67
CA TYR A 412 23.05 -17.89 9.15
C TYR A 412 23.52 -16.82 10.12
N GLN A 413 22.60 -16.14 10.76
CA GLN A 413 22.93 -15.13 11.77
C GLN A 413 23.71 -15.74 12.96
N ALA A 414 23.26 -16.87 13.48
CA ALA A 414 23.93 -17.55 14.58
C ALA A 414 25.38 -17.97 14.22
N GLN A 415 25.60 -18.45 12.99
CA GLN A 415 26.93 -18.83 12.53
C GLN A 415 27.84 -17.61 12.32
N LEU A 416 27.31 -16.49 11.83
CA LEU A 416 28.04 -15.24 11.73
C LEU A 416 28.45 -14.68 13.08
N ASP A 417 27.55 -14.72 14.05
CA ASP A 417 27.83 -14.25 15.41
C ASP A 417 28.89 -15.12 16.11
N GLU A 418 28.90 -16.44 15.85
CA GLU A 418 29.96 -17.34 16.33
C GLU A 418 31.31 -17.02 15.66
N GLY A 419 31.31 -16.82 14.33
CA GLY A 419 32.51 -16.42 13.59
C GLY A 419 33.12 -15.11 14.09
N LYS A 420 32.27 -14.11 14.36
CA LYS A 420 32.69 -12.84 14.96
C LYS A 420 33.37 -13.03 16.31
N ARG A 421 32.76 -13.83 17.19
CA ARG A 421 33.34 -14.12 18.51
C ARG A 421 34.70 -14.81 18.42
N GLN A 422 34.86 -15.77 17.49
CA GLN A 422 36.11 -16.47 17.29
C GLN A 422 37.20 -15.53 16.75
N MET A 423 36.90 -14.70 15.75
CA MET A 423 37.85 -13.73 15.21
C MET A 423 38.26 -12.68 16.24
N TYR A 424 37.33 -12.20 17.06
CA TYR A 424 37.62 -11.29 18.15
C TYR A 424 38.54 -11.93 19.21
N ALA A 425 38.24 -13.17 19.60
CA ALA A 425 39.09 -13.91 20.55
C ALA A 425 40.52 -14.15 20.05
N GLN A 426 40.71 -14.21 18.74
CA GLN A 426 42.01 -14.33 18.07
C GLN A 426 42.69 -12.95 17.84
N GLY A 427 42.02 -11.84 18.19
CA GLY A 427 42.53 -10.49 17.98
C GLY A 427 42.58 -10.02 16.52
N LEU A 428 41.77 -10.65 15.66
CA LEU A 428 41.71 -10.42 14.22
C LEU A 428 40.74 -9.31 13.82
N ILE A 429 39.83 -8.95 14.74
CA ILE A 429 38.88 -7.85 14.63
C ILE A 429 38.81 -7.08 15.95
N SER A 430 38.37 -5.83 15.88
CA SER A 430 38.40 -4.87 17.01
C SER A 430 37.27 -5.10 18.02
N ALA A 431 36.12 -5.64 17.59
CA ALA A 431 34.94 -5.86 18.43
C ALA A 431 34.09 -7.06 17.93
N PRO A 432 33.36 -7.74 18.81
CA PRO A 432 32.49 -8.88 18.43
C PRO A 432 31.14 -8.46 17.85
N ASP A 433 30.77 -7.19 17.91
CA ASP A 433 29.48 -6.61 17.51
C ASP A 433 29.56 -5.77 16.21
N LEU A 434 30.64 -5.89 15.45
CA LEU A 434 30.81 -5.25 14.15
C LEU A 434 29.66 -5.60 13.19
N SER A 435 29.28 -4.64 12.33
CA SER A 435 28.45 -4.95 11.15
C SER A 435 29.16 -5.98 10.25
N ASN A 436 28.41 -6.62 9.36
CA ASN A 436 29.00 -7.62 8.46
C ASN A 436 30.02 -7.01 7.49
N GLU A 437 29.83 -5.77 7.07
CA GLU A 437 30.74 -5.02 6.20
C GLU A 437 32.03 -4.64 6.95
N GLU A 438 31.90 -4.11 8.16
CA GLU A 438 33.05 -3.78 9.02
C GLU A 438 33.85 -5.04 9.37
N LEU A 439 33.18 -6.14 9.70
CA LEU A 439 33.79 -7.43 9.95
C LEU A 439 34.70 -7.90 8.81
N VAL A 440 34.14 -7.92 7.57
CA VAL A 440 34.90 -8.31 6.38
C VAL A 440 36.06 -7.35 6.13
N THR A 441 35.83 -6.06 6.26
CA THR A 441 36.84 -5.00 6.04
C THR A 441 38.01 -5.12 7.03
N GLU A 442 37.72 -5.29 8.32
CA GLU A 442 38.77 -5.43 9.36
C GLU A 442 39.54 -6.74 9.24
N ALA A 443 38.81 -7.85 8.98
CA ALA A 443 39.46 -9.14 8.78
C ALA A 443 40.35 -9.16 7.54
N GLU A 444 39.96 -8.47 6.46
CA GLU A 444 40.82 -8.29 5.28
C GLU A 444 42.05 -7.42 5.58
N ALA A 445 41.92 -6.40 6.43
CA ALA A 445 43.05 -5.59 6.85
C ALA A 445 44.03 -6.40 7.69
N ALA A 446 43.56 -7.20 8.64
CA ALA A 446 44.38 -8.11 9.43
C ALA A 446 45.11 -9.15 8.58
N LEU A 447 44.41 -9.74 7.59
CA LEU A 447 45.02 -10.67 6.65
C LEU A 447 46.14 -10.04 5.83
N ARG A 448 45.97 -8.79 5.38
CA ARG A 448 47.04 -8.02 4.65
C ARG A 448 48.25 -7.76 5.53
N GLU A 449 48.03 -7.40 6.78
CA GLU A 449 49.10 -7.15 7.73
C GLU A 449 49.94 -8.39 8.04
N MET A 450 49.26 -9.54 8.28
CA MET A 450 49.93 -10.83 8.47
C MET A 450 50.78 -11.21 7.24
N LYS A 451 50.25 -10.99 6.03
CA LYS A 451 50.99 -11.20 4.78
C LYS A 451 52.21 -10.30 4.66
N LEU A 452 52.12 -9.04 5.12
CA LEU A 452 53.23 -8.08 5.15
C LEU A 452 54.34 -8.54 6.12
N GLN A 453 54.00 -8.99 7.32
CA GLN A 453 54.93 -9.51 8.32
C GLN A 453 55.70 -10.74 7.82
N VAL A 454 55.00 -11.64 7.09
CA VAL A 454 55.64 -12.78 6.45
C VAL A 454 56.67 -12.33 5.38
N LEU A 455 56.34 -11.29 4.61
CA LEU A 455 57.22 -10.70 3.60
C LEU A 455 58.45 -10.05 4.22
N GLU A 456 58.28 -9.30 5.32
CA GLU A 456 59.37 -8.65 6.06
C GLU A 456 60.34 -9.68 6.70
N GLY A 457 59.78 -10.76 7.24
CA GLY A 457 60.57 -11.89 7.75
C GLY A 457 61.42 -12.58 6.67
N GLN A 458 60.87 -12.68 5.47
CA GLN A 458 61.59 -13.19 4.28
C GLN A 458 62.78 -12.29 3.91
N LEU A 459 62.59 -10.97 3.95
CA LEU A 459 63.62 -10.00 3.65
C LEU A 459 64.79 -10.08 4.64
N ALA A 460 64.51 -10.28 5.93
CA ALA A 460 65.52 -10.31 6.99
C ALA A 460 66.44 -11.55 6.91
N LEU A 461 65.93 -12.69 6.37
CA LEU A 461 66.72 -13.89 6.19
C LEU A 461 67.78 -13.83 5.04
N ASN A 462 67.64 -12.83 4.15
CA ASN A 462 68.44 -12.76 2.93
C ASN A 462 69.78 -11.95 3.06
N THR A 463 70.06 -11.40 4.20
CA THR A 463 71.20 -10.48 4.40
C THR A 463 72.56 -11.18 4.66
N GLY A 464 72.62 -12.53 4.52
CA GLY A 464 73.78 -13.28 5.01
C GLY A 464 74.74 -13.89 4.01
N ASN A 465 74.46 -13.99 2.69
CA ASN A 465 75.43 -14.60 1.75
C ASN A 465 75.24 -14.20 0.27
N ALA A 466 76.25 -13.55 -0.31
CA ALA A 466 76.22 -12.88 -1.63
C ALA A 466 76.10 -13.82 -2.85
N GLU A 467 76.45 -15.08 -2.75
CA GLU A 467 76.35 -16.06 -3.87
C GLU A 467 74.99 -16.79 -3.92
N ALA A 468 74.34 -16.98 -2.79
CA ALA A 468 72.97 -17.46 -2.73
C ALA A 468 72.00 -16.39 -3.20
N PHE A 469 72.38 -15.10 -3.12
CA PHE A 469 71.60 -13.94 -3.42
C PHE A 469 71.00 -13.91 -4.85
N THR A 470 71.81 -14.28 -5.86
CA THR A 470 71.39 -14.20 -7.27
C THR A 470 70.41 -15.32 -7.64
N ALA A 471 70.53 -16.50 -7.03
CA ALA A 471 69.58 -17.60 -7.23
C ALA A 471 68.27 -17.39 -6.42
N PHE A 472 68.42 -16.79 -5.23
CA PHE A 472 67.27 -16.40 -4.40
C PHE A 472 66.53 -15.19 -4.99
N ASP A 473 67.23 -14.16 -5.53
CA ASP A 473 66.64 -12.98 -6.18
C ASP A 473 65.73 -13.40 -7.38
N ALA A 474 66.22 -14.36 -8.17
CA ALA A 474 65.45 -14.90 -9.29
C ALA A 474 64.23 -15.73 -8.82
N ALA A 475 64.39 -16.51 -7.76
CA ALA A 475 63.31 -17.30 -7.17
C ALA A 475 62.31 -16.40 -6.42
N GLU A 476 62.78 -15.35 -5.75
CA GLU A 476 61.92 -14.32 -5.12
C GLU A 476 61.13 -13.55 -6.18
N THR A 477 61.75 -13.12 -7.29
CA THR A 477 61.06 -12.41 -8.37
C THR A 477 59.93 -13.32 -8.97
N GLN A 478 60.18 -14.62 -9.09
CA GLN A 478 59.13 -15.57 -9.53
C GLN A 478 58.00 -15.75 -8.47
N LEU A 479 58.38 -15.85 -7.20
CA LEU A 479 57.43 -15.94 -6.08
C LEU A 479 56.66 -14.65 -5.88
N GLU A 480 57.29 -13.47 -6.04
CA GLU A 480 56.58 -12.18 -6.01
C GLU A 480 55.61 -12.03 -7.18
N ALA A 481 56.00 -12.47 -8.39
CA ALA A 481 55.10 -12.48 -9.55
C ALA A 481 53.93 -13.46 -9.35
N ALA A 482 54.20 -14.65 -8.84
CA ALA A 482 53.14 -15.63 -8.49
C ALA A 482 52.24 -15.12 -7.36
N ARG A 483 52.81 -14.42 -6.37
CA ARG A 483 52.07 -13.80 -5.28
C ARG A 483 51.23 -12.63 -5.75
N ALA A 484 51.75 -11.76 -6.58
CA ALA A 484 51.00 -10.65 -7.17
C ALA A 484 49.81 -11.13 -8.00
N GLN A 485 49.99 -12.24 -8.75
CA GLN A 485 48.90 -12.89 -9.48
C GLN A 485 47.82 -13.47 -8.53
N LEU A 486 48.24 -14.05 -7.40
CA LEU A 486 47.35 -14.58 -6.39
C LEU A 486 46.59 -13.44 -5.68
N ASP A 487 47.28 -12.33 -5.34
CA ASP A 487 46.66 -11.17 -4.70
C ASP A 487 45.71 -10.44 -5.65
N GLU A 488 46.00 -10.37 -6.95
CA GLU A 488 45.10 -9.85 -7.99
C GLU A 488 43.86 -10.77 -8.16
N GLY A 489 44.05 -12.08 -8.22
CA GLY A 489 42.98 -13.05 -8.28
C GLY A 489 42.09 -13.00 -7.04
N TRP A 490 42.65 -12.83 -5.84
CA TRP A 490 41.90 -12.63 -4.62
C TRP A 490 41.18 -11.28 -4.57
N ALA A 491 41.75 -10.20 -5.12
CA ALA A 491 41.10 -8.90 -5.23
C ALA A 491 39.90 -8.96 -6.18
N GLU A 492 40.04 -9.60 -7.37
CA GLU A 492 38.94 -9.83 -8.32
C GLU A 492 37.83 -10.71 -7.71
N TYR A 493 38.22 -11.74 -6.97
CA TYR A 493 37.27 -12.59 -6.24
C TYR A 493 36.52 -11.82 -5.16
N ASN A 494 37.20 -10.97 -4.39
CA ASN A 494 36.59 -10.16 -3.34
C ASN A 494 35.67 -9.07 -3.91
N ASP A 495 36.04 -8.45 -5.04
CA ASP A 495 35.18 -7.49 -5.74
C ASP A 495 33.92 -8.16 -6.31
N GLY A 496 34.07 -9.37 -6.88
CA GLY A 496 32.94 -10.15 -7.35
C GLY A 496 31.98 -10.58 -6.21
N ALA A 497 32.54 -11.00 -5.08
CA ALA A 497 31.77 -11.38 -3.88
C ALA A 497 31.09 -10.16 -3.21
N ALA A 498 31.72 -8.99 -3.25
CA ALA A 498 31.13 -7.76 -2.73
C ALA A 498 29.99 -7.24 -3.62
N GLN A 499 30.14 -7.28 -4.96
CA GLN A 499 29.07 -6.94 -5.90
C GLN A 499 27.85 -7.87 -5.75
N PHE A 500 28.07 -9.13 -5.50
CA PHE A 500 27.00 -10.12 -5.26
C PHE A 500 26.28 -9.91 -3.90
N ALA A 501 26.94 -9.27 -2.94
CA ALA A 501 26.32 -8.97 -1.64
C ALA A 501 25.54 -7.64 -1.63
N GLU A 502 25.74 -6.79 -2.64
CA GLU A 502 25.00 -5.52 -2.82
C GLU A 502 23.75 -5.66 -3.70
N GLU A 503 23.66 -6.68 -4.55
CA GLU A 503 22.46 -7.08 -5.31
C GLU A 503 21.57 -8.07 -4.53
#